data_9958ea71c5be88abfc37c2aa1e840827
#
_entry.id   9958ea71c5be88abfc37c2aa1e840827
#
_cell.length_a   1.000
_cell.length_b   1.000
_cell.length_c   1.000
_cell.angle_alpha   90.00
_cell.angle_beta   90.00
_cell.angle_gamma   90.00
#
_symmetry.space_group_name_H-M   'P 1'
#
loop_
_entity.id
_entity.type
_entity.pdbx_description
1 polymer ?
#
loop_
_entity_poly.entity_id
_entity_poly.type
_entity_poly.pdbx_seq_one_letter_code
_entity_poly.pdbx_strand_id
1 'polypeptide(L)'
;MARRILTALFGAAVMGIGAHAASAATLDDVKAKGFVQCGVNTGLAGFAAPDASGNWSGFDVDYCKAIAAAVFGDATKVKYTPTSAKERFPALQSGEVDVLARNTTWTINRDTALGFNFRPVNYYDGQGFMVRKGLNVKSALELSGAAVCVQTGTTTELNLADYFKTNNLQYNPVVFEKLEEVNAAYDAGRCDVYTTDQSGLYSLRLTLSKPDDHMILPEIISKEPLGPAVRQGDDQWYDIVSWVHYALIQAEEFGVTQANVEEMKKSPNPDVQRFLGVEADSKIGTDLGLTNEWAVNIIKAVGNYGEVFDRNIGAGSPLKIERGLNALWNKGGIQYAPPVR
;
A
#
# COMPACT_ATOMS: atom_id res chain seq x y z
N MET A 1 29.97 -79.85 19.17
CA MET A 1 29.04 -79.43 18.10
C MET A 1 28.14 -78.36 18.63
N ALA A 2 28.40 -77.05 18.38
CA ALA A 2 27.63 -75.93 18.83
C ALA A 2 27.13 -75.14 17.61
N ARG A 3 25.83 -75.18 17.36
CA ARG A 3 25.16 -74.40 16.27
C ARG A 3 24.89 -72.94 16.73
N ARG A 4 25.57 -72.02 16.08
CA ARG A 4 25.24 -70.58 16.26
C ARG A 4 24.10 -70.19 15.35
N ILE A 5 23.01 -69.70 15.96
CA ILE A 5 21.86 -69.15 15.27
C ILE A 5 22.17 -67.66 15.10
N LEU A 6 22.22 -67.19 13.86
CA LEU A 6 22.37 -65.78 13.51
C LEU A 6 20.97 -65.15 13.33
N THR A 7 20.58 -64.28 14.26
CA THR A 7 19.33 -63.52 14.16
C THR A 7 19.59 -62.24 13.43
N ALA A 8 19.06 -62.11 12.20
CA ALA A 8 19.12 -60.86 11.42
C ALA A 8 17.95 -59.93 11.85
N LEU A 9 18.28 -58.79 12.46
CA LEU A 9 17.33 -57.73 12.71
C LEU A 9 17.16 -56.90 11.43
N PHE A 10 15.99 -56.96 10.83
CA PHE A 10 15.54 -56.06 9.79
C PHE A 10 15.03 -54.75 10.47
N GLY A 11 15.83 -53.68 10.39
CA GLY A 11 15.42 -52.35 10.77
C GLY A 11 14.56 -51.72 9.66
N ALA A 12 13.28 -51.59 9.88
CA ALA A 12 12.39 -50.82 9.00
C ALA A 12 12.61 -49.31 9.24
N ALA A 13 13.30 -48.65 8.32
CA ALA A 13 13.39 -47.17 8.28
C ALA A 13 12.06 -46.62 7.81
N VAL A 14 11.27 -46.11 8.75
CA VAL A 14 10.06 -45.30 8.44
C VAL A 14 10.54 -43.94 7.94
N MET A 15 10.59 -43.73 6.63
CA MET A 15 10.72 -42.39 6.04
C MET A 15 9.41 -41.63 6.33
N GLY A 16 9.47 -40.80 7.33
CA GLY A 16 8.41 -39.80 7.56
C GLY A 16 8.38 -38.82 6.38
N ILE A 17 7.45 -39.01 5.44
CA ILE A 17 7.08 -38.00 4.45
C ILE A 17 6.42 -36.89 5.25
N GLY A 18 7.18 -35.84 5.58
CA GLY A 18 6.63 -34.60 6.10
C GLY A 18 5.67 -34.04 5.05
N ALA A 19 4.37 -34.26 5.26
CA ALA A 19 3.36 -33.52 4.53
C ALA A 19 3.55 -32.05 4.87
N HIS A 20 4.21 -31.30 4.01
CA HIS A 20 4.09 -29.85 4.01
C HIS A 20 2.58 -29.63 3.75
N ALA A 21 1.86 -29.17 4.76
CA ALA A 21 0.53 -28.64 4.55
C ALA A 21 0.69 -27.56 3.49
N ALA A 22 0.20 -27.78 2.27
CA ALA A 22 0.08 -26.75 1.27
C ALA A 22 -0.83 -25.71 1.93
N SER A 23 -0.28 -24.53 2.26
CA SER A 23 -1.10 -23.39 2.65
C SER A 23 -2.07 -23.18 1.49
N ALA A 24 -3.38 -23.18 1.77
CA ALA A 24 -4.36 -22.85 0.75
C ALA A 24 -3.94 -21.51 0.12
N ALA A 25 -3.95 -21.44 -1.22
CA ALA A 25 -3.59 -20.21 -1.92
C ALA A 25 -4.56 -19.11 -1.48
N THR A 26 -4.07 -17.91 -1.19
CA THR A 26 -4.90 -16.78 -0.71
C THR A 26 -6.08 -16.52 -1.65
N LEU A 27 -5.88 -16.71 -2.96
CA LEU A 27 -6.94 -16.56 -3.95
C LEU A 27 -8.12 -17.51 -3.70
N ASP A 28 -7.86 -18.78 -3.34
CA ASP A 28 -8.89 -19.77 -3.07
C ASP A 28 -9.67 -19.41 -1.80
N ASP A 29 -8.96 -18.98 -0.75
CA ASP A 29 -9.58 -18.50 0.49
C ASP A 29 -10.45 -17.26 0.25
N VAL A 30 -9.96 -16.31 -0.54
CA VAL A 30 -10.69 -15.10 -0.94
C VAL A 30 -11.94 -15.45 -1.73
N LYS A 31 -11.84 -16.36 -2.71
CA LYS A 31 -12.98 -16.84 -3.50
C LYS A 31 -13.99 -17.60 -2.62
N ALA A 32 -13.52 -18.44 -1.71
CA ALA A 32 -14.38 -19.23 -0.82
C ALA A 32 -15.16 -18.33 0.15
N LYS A 33 -14.55 -17.31 0.74
CA LYS A 33 -15.23 -16.36 1.64
C LYS A 33 -16.05 -15.28 0.91
N GLY A 34 -15.83 -15.10 -0.41
CA GLY A 34 -16.61 -14.22 -1.29
C GLY A 34 -16.27 -12.73 -1.19
N PHE A 35 -15.14 -12.36 -0.58
CA PHE A 35 -14.65 -10.98 -0.49
C PHE A 35 -13.13 -10.92 -0.20
N VAL A 36 -12.52 -9.80 -0.53
CA VAL A 36 -11.13 -9.47 -0.13
C VAL A 36 -11.14 -8.80 1.24
N GLN A 37 -10.38 -9.32 2.19
CA GLN A 37 -10.16 -8.65 3.47
C GLN A 37 -8.93 -7.75 3.37
N CYS A 38 -9.14 -6.45 3.37
CA CYS A 38 -8.11 -5.45 3.14
C CYS A 38 -7.74 -4.71 4.43
N GLY A 39 -6.47 -4.77 4.83
CA GLY A 39 -5.94 -3.97 5.92
C GLY A 39 -5.69 -2.53 5.46
N VAL A 40 -6.26 -1.55 6.17
CA VAL A 40 -6.20 -0.13 5.81
C VAL A 40 -5.79 0.74 6.99
N ASN A 41 -5.49 2.02 6.74
CA ASN A 41 -5.23 2.99 7.82
C ASN A 41 -6.50 3.24 8.65
N THR A 42 -6.33 3.64 9.91
CA THR A 42 -7.44 3.93 10.84
C THR A 42 -8.23 5.19 10.50
N GLY A 43 -7.67 6.11 9.69
CA GLY A 43 -8.35 7.35 9.34
C GLY A 43 -7.43 8.40 8.73
N LEU A 44 -6.70 8.07 7.65
CA LEU A 44 -5.85 9.02 6.91
C LEU A 44 -6.60 9.50 5.66
N ALA A 45 -7.12 10.71 5.70
CA ALA A 45 -7.86 11.32 4.59
C ALA A 45 -7.04 11.30 3.29
N GLY A 46 -7.69 11.00 2.16
CA GLY A 46 -7.02 10.81 0.87
C GLY A 46 -6.42 9.42 0.66
N PHE A 47 -6.05 8.68 1.70
CA PHE A 47 -5.53 7.32 1.61
C PHE A 47 -6.56 6.27 2.03
N ALA A 48 -6.98 6.28 3.28
CA ALA A 48 -8.06 5.43 3.78
C ALA A 48 -8.73 6.10 4.97
N ALA A 49 -9.96 6.52 4.82
CA ALA A 49 -10.75 7.09 5.90
C ALA A 49 -12.24 6.74 5.73
N PRO A 50 -12.94 6.40 6.82
CA PRO A 50 -14.38 6.27 6.79
C PRO A 50 -15.05 7.66 6.87
N ASP A 51 -16.19 7.80 6.18
CA ASP A 51 -17.10 8.93 6.39
C ASP A 51 -17.95 8.72 7.66
N ALA A 52 -18.80 9.71 7.97
CA ALA A 52 -19.71 9.64 9.12
C ALA A 52 -20.72 8.48 9.06
N SER A 53 -20.95 7.91 7.87
CA SER A 53 -21.83 6.76 7.64
C SER A 53 -21.05 5.43 7.65
N GLY A 54 -19.74 5.47 7.83
CA GLY A 54 -18.86 4.29 7.82
C GLY A 54 -18.41 3.85 6.43
N ASN A 55 -18.68 4.61 5.36
CA ASN A 55 -18.20 4.30 4.02
C ASN A 55 -16.74 4.70 3.87
N TRP A 56 -15.92 3.75 3.43
CA TRP A 56 -14.49 3.96 3.23
C TRP A 56 -14.18 4.58 1.87
N SER A 57 -13.25 5.54 1.85
CA SER A 57 -12.74 6.18 0.65
C SER A 57 -11.25 6.49 0.77
N GLY A 58 -10.58 6.66 -0.38
CA GLY A 58 -9.18 7.02 -0.46
C GLY A 58 -8.39 6.17 -1.44
N PHE A 59 -7.15 6.54 -1.67
CA PHE A 59 -6.23 5.92 -2.61
C PHE A 59 -6.02 4.43 -2.32
N ASP A 60 -5.71 4.07 -1.06
CA ASP A 60 -5.52 2.68 -0.64
C ASP A 60 -6.84 1.90 -0.70
N VAL A 61 -7.97 2.55 -0.39
CA VAL A 61 -9.31 1.95 -0.50
C VAL A 61 -9.64 1.61 -1.95
N ASP A 62 -9.30 2.48 -2.90
CA ASP A 62 -9.53 2.20 -4.32
C ASP A 62 -8.65 1.05 -4.83
N TYR A 63 -7.44 0.87 -4.29
CA TYR A 63 -6.64 -0.33 -4.56
C TYR A 63 -7.30 -1.61 -4.03
N CYS A 64 -7.88 -1.58 -2.82
CA CYS A 64 -8.65 -2.71 -2.30
C CYS A 64 -9.86 -3.04 -3.20
N LYS A 65 -10.58 -2.02 -3.66
CA LYS A 65 -11.71 -2.16 -4.61
C LYS A 65 -11.26 -2.70 -5.97
N ALA A 66 -10.09 -2.25 -6.46
CA ALA A 66 -9.50 -2.73 -7.70
C ALA A 66 -9.18 -4.23 -7.63
N ILE A 67 -8.60 -4.70 -6.52
CA ILE A 67 -8.32 -6.12 -6.29
C ILE A 67 -9.65 -6.92 -6.26
N ALA A 68 -10.66 -6.44 -5.54
CA ALA A 68 -11.96 -7.09 -5.50
C ALA A 68 -12.63 -7.14 -6.88
N ALA A 69 -12.55 -6.05 -7.66
CA ALA A 69 -13.05 -6.00 -9.04
C ALA A 69 -12.31 -6.99 -9.95
N ALA A 70 -10.99 -7.15 -9.80
CA ALA A 70 -10.20 -8.12 -10.56
C ALA A 70 -10.64 -9.56 -10.26
N VAL A 71 -10.83 -9.90 -8.98
CA VAL A 71 -11.15 -11.27 -8.54
C VAL A 71 -12.60 -11.64 -8.78
N PHE A 72 -13.54 -10.73 -8.51
CA PHE A 72 -14.98 -11.02 -8.50
C PHE A 72 -15.78 -10.35 -9.61
N GLY A 73 -15.18 -9.42 -10.38
CA GLY A 73 -15.93 -8.53 -11.26
C GLY A 73 -16.78 -7.49 -10.51
N ASP A 74 -16.61 -7.39 -9.19
CA ASP A 74 -17.43 -6.58 -8.29
C ASP A 74 -16.56 -5.91 -7.20
N ALA A 75 -16.40 -4.61 -7.29
CA ALA A 75 -15.61 -3.80 -6.35
C ALA A 75 -16.22 -3.73 -4.93
N THR A 76 -17.50 -4.12 -4.76
CA THR A 76 -18.15 -4.15 -3.44
C THR A 76 -17.78 -5.38 -2.62
N LYS A 77 -17.13 -6.38 -3.24
CA LYS A 77 -16.66 -7.60 -2.60
C LYS A 77 -15.34 -7.36 -1.82
N VAL A 78 -15.35 -6.36 -0.97
CA VAL A 78 -14.21 -5.99 -0.12
C VAL A 78 -14.71 -5.63 1.28
N LYS A 79 -13.92 -6.02 2.29
CA LYS A 79 -14.10 -5.59 3.68
C LYS A 79 -12.80 -4.97 4.17
N TYR A 80 -12.91 -3.99 5.05
CA TYR A 80 -11.78 -3.23 5.56
C TYR A 80 -11.51 -3.57 7.02
N THR A 81 -10.23 -3.83 7.35
CA THR A 81 -9.72 -3.95 8.72
C THR A 81 -8.83 -2.75 8.98
N PRO A 82 -9.29 -1.74 9.74
CA PRO A 82 -8.41 -0.64 10.15
C PRO A 82 -7.34 -1.16 11.11
N THR A 83 -6.08 -0.81 10.84
CA THR A 83 -4.94 -1.22 11.65
C THR A 83 -4.06 -0.02 12.01
N SER A 84 -3.53 0.00 13.23
CA SER A 84 -2.46 0.92 13.61
C SER A 84 -1.14 0.58 12.90
N ALA A 85 -0.12 1.42 13.06
CA ALA A 85 1.20 1.15 12.49
C ALA A 85 1.85 -0.11 13.07
N LYS A 86 1.56 -0.47 14.33
CA LYS A 86 2.07 -1.68 14.98
C LYS A 86 1.27 -2.94 14.63
N GLU A 87 -0.05 -2.83 14.48
CA GLU A 87 -0.95 -3.98 14.28
C GLU A 87 -0.95 -4.49 12.83
N ARG A 88 -0.64 -3.64 11.85
CA ARG A 88 -0.75 -3.99 10.42
C ARG A 88 0.04 -5.23 10.01
N PHE A 89 1.26 -5.40 10.52
CA PHE A 89 2.10 -6.55 10.17
C PHE A 89 1.64 -7.85 10.84
N PRO A 90 1.35 -7.90 12.15
CA PRO A 90 0.69 -9.04 12.77
C PRO A 90 -0.62 -9.44 12.07
N ALA A 91 -1.47 -8.49 11.70
CA ALA A 91 -2.72 -8.77 10.99
C ALA A 91 -2.49 -9.41 9.61
N LEU A 92 -1.49 -8.92 8.84
CA LEU A 92 -1.13 -9.54 7.56
C LEU A 92 -0.51 -10.93 7.77
N GLN A 93 0.37 -11.08 8.76
CA GLN A 93 1.10 -12.33 9.02
C GLN A 93 0.18 -13.45 9.47
N SER A 94 -0.82 -13.14 10.31
CA SER A 94 -1.81 -14.12 10.81
C SER A 94 -2.85 -14.52 9.76
N GLY A 95 -2.98 -13.79 8.64
CA GLY A 95 -4.04 -13.99 7.66
C GLY A 95 -5.36 -13.34 8.05
N GLU A 96 -5.39 -12.47 9.07
CA GLU A 96 -6.55 -11.64 9.38
C GLU A 96 -6.91 -10.73 8.19
N VAL A 97 -5.90 -10.27 7.46
CA VAL A 97 -6.06 -9.58 6.18
C VAL A 97 -5.34 -10.31 5.05
N ASP A 98 -5.92 -10.26 3.84
CA ASP A 98 -5.35 -10.88 2.64
C ASP A 98 -4.30 -10.00 2.00
N VAL A 99 -4.49 -8.70 2.08
CA VAL A 99 -3.61 -7.66 1.55
C VAL A 99 -3.60 -6.47 2.51
N LEU A 100 -2.46 -5.83 2.63
CA LEU A 100 -2.29 -4.61 3.40
C LEU A 100 -2.12 -3.44 2.42
N ALA A 101 -3.18 -2.67 2.16
CA ALA A 101 -3.13 -1.41 1.43
C ALA A 101 -3.28 -0.26 2.44
N ARG A 102 -2.12 0.18 2.99
CA ARG A 102 -2.10 1.04 4.18
C ARG A 102 -0.83 1.90 4.20
N ASN A 103 -0.63 2.73 3.19
CA ASN A 103 0.52 3.65 3.13
C ASN A 103 1.78 3.05 3.81
N THR A 104 2.19 1.86 3.35
CA THR A 104 3.23 1.07 4.01
C THR A 104 4.51 1.08 3.20
N THR A 105 5.59 1.61 3.78
CA THR A 105 6.90 1.70 3.16
C THR A 105 7.53 0.33 2.98
N TRP A 106 7.99 0.02 1.77
CA TRP A 106 8.84 -1.12 1.50
C TRP A 106 10.25 -0.90 2.05
N THR A 107 10.68 -1.76 2.96
CA THR A 107 12.03 -1.76 3.51
C THR A 107 12.60 -3.17 3.51
N ILE A 108 13.94 -3.28 3.52
CA ILE A 108 14.61 -4.59 3.55
C ILE A 108 14.16 -5.45 4.76
N ASN A 109 13.95 -4.84 5.92
CA ASN A 109 13.51 -5.57 7.12
C ASN A 109 12.09 -6.13 6.95
N ARG A 110 11.16 -5.32 6.42
CA ARG A 110 9.77 -5.73 6.19
C ARG A 110 9.66 -6.80 5.11
N ASP A 111 10.49 -6.68 4.08
CA ASP A 111 10.57 -7.66 3.00
C ASP A 111 11.17 -8.98 3.52
N THR A 112 12.39 -8.96 4.02
CA THR A 112 13.17 -10.17 4.30
C THR A 112 12.88 -10.75 5.68
N ALA A 113 12.95 -9.94 6.76
CA ALA A 113 12.81 -10.44 8.12
C ALA A 113 11.35 -10.67 8.53
N LEU A 114 10.41 -9.85 8.06
CA LEU A 114 8.99 -10.03 8.33
C LEU A 114 8.27 -10.90 7.28
N GLY A 115 8.90 -11.19 6.14
CA GLY A 115 8.39 -12.10 5.13
C GLY A 115 7.21 -11.55 4.32
N PHE A 116 7.31 -10.29 3.87
CA PHE A 116 6.28 -9.66 3.05
C PHE A 116 6.79 -9.25 1.68
N ASN A 117 5.96 -9.40 0.66
CA ASN A 117 6.19 -8.87 -0.68
C ASN A 117 5.51 -7.50 -0.80
N PHE A 118 6.24 -6.50 -1.33
CA PHE A 118 5.84 -5.08 -1.40
C PHE A 118 5.74 -4.52 -2.81
N ARG A 119 5.83 -5.31 -3.84
CA ARG A 119 5.75 -4.80 -5.22
C ARG A 119 4.33 -4.83 -5.74
N PRO A 120 3.96 -3.86 -6.55
CA PRO A 120 4.71 -2.67 -6.97
C PRO A 120 4.59 -1.52 -5.96
N VAL A 121 5.45 -0.49 -6.12
CA VAL A 121 5.31 0.78 -5.39
C VAL A 121 4.19 1.58 -6.05
N ASN A 122 3.12 1.80 -5.31
CA ASN A 122 1.97 2.54 -5.81
C ASN A 122 2.03 4.05 -5.52
N TYR A 123 2.86 4.45 -4.54
CA TYR A 123 3.08 5.85 -4.21
C TYR A 123 4.52 6.09 -3.72
N TYR A 124 5.24 6.98 -4.38
CA TYR A 124 6.58 7.42 -3.98
C TYR A 124 6.44 8.66 -3.10
N ASP A 125 6.83 8.53 -1.85
CA ASP A 125 6.76 9.55 -0.82
C ASP A 125 8.13 9.80 -0.17
N GLY A 126 8.15 10.69 0.78
CA GLY A 126 9.28 10.99 1.65
C GLY A 126 8.82 11.61 2.95
N GLN A 127 9.59 11.44 4.00
CA GLN A 127 9.28 12.01 5.32
C GLN A 127 9.58 13.51 5.34
N GLY A 128 8.67 14.29 5.94
CA GLY A 128 8.80 15.72 6.15
C GLY A 128 8.48 16.15 7.57
N PHE A 129 8.42 17.46 7.77
CA PHE A 129 8.11 18.08 9.05
C PHE A 129 7.00 19.13 8.87
N MET A 130 6.01 19.14 9.74
CA MET A 130 4.99 20.18 9.85
C MET A 130 5.20 20.96 11.14
N VAL A 131 5.14 22.29 11.05
CA VAL A 131 5.29 23.21 12.16
C VAL A 131 4.21 24.29 12.14
N ARG A 132 4.00 24.94 13.29
CA ARG A 132 3.20 26.15 13.34
C ARG A 132 4.00 27.31 12.75
N LYS A 133 3.39 28.15 11.91
CA LYS A 133 4.02 29.32 11.31
C LYS A 133 4.59 30.29 12.36
N GLY A 134 3.95 30.35 13.53
CA GLY A 134 4.42 31.17 14.66
C GLY A 134 5.75 30.71 15.27
N LEU A 135 6.26 29.51 14.95
CA LEU A 135 7.57 29.07 15.35
C LEU A 135 8.69 29.82 14.61
N ASN A 136 8.36 30.45 13.46
CA ASN A 136 9.27 31.24 12.61
C ASN A 136 10.52 30.49 12.10
N VAL A 137 10.47 29.17 11.99
CA VAL A 137 11.51 28.33 11.37
C VAL A 137 11.21 28.13 9.88
N LYS A 138 12.27 28.00 9.07
CA LYS A 138 12.18 27.82 7.62
C LYS A 138 12.83 26.51 7.14
N SER A 139 13.54 25.84 8.02
CA SER A 139 14.29 24.62 7.74
C SER A 139 14.20 23.65 8.91
N ALA A 140 14.19 22.36 8.62
CA ALA A 140 14.29 21.31 9.62
C ALA A 140 15.60 21.36 10.42
N LEU A 141 16.65 22.00 9.88
CA LEU A 141 17.91 22.23 10.59
C LEU A 141 17.79 23.23 11.74
N GLU A 142 16.71 23.99 11.82
CA GLU A 142 16.43 24.95 12.89
C GLU A 142 15.63 24.33 14.04
N LEU A 143 15.31 23.03 13.98
CA LEU A 143 14.43 22.33 14.93
C LEU A 143 15.17 21.78 16.18
N SER A 144 16.40 22.22 16.45
CA SER A 144 17.14 21.73 17.62
C SER A 144 16.43 22.10 18.92
N GLY A 145 16.22 21.10 19.80
CA GLY A 145 15.53 21.25 21.08
C GLY A 145 14.00 21.12 21.01
N ALA A 146 13.43 21.02 19.83
CA ALA A 146 11.98 20.93 19.64
C ALA A 146 11.37 19.64 20.23
N ALA A 147 10.12 19.72 20.68
CA ALA A 147 9.29 18.58 20.97
C ALA A 147 8.67 18.07 19.68
N VAL A 148 8.97 16.82 19.27
CA VAL A 148 8.56 16.24 17.98
C VAL A 148 7.56 15.10 18.19
N CYS A 149 6.34 15.30 17.73
CA CYS A 149 5.32 14.27 17.69
C CYS A 149 5.61 13.26 16.56
N VAL A 150 5.59 11.97 16.91
CA VAL A 150 5.82 10.87 15.97
C VAL A 150 5.00 9.63 16.37
N GLN A 151 4.57 8.87 15.37
CA GLN A 151 3.90 7.59 15.60
C GLN A 151 4.93 6.45 15.66
N THR A 152 4.86 5.62 16.71
CA THR A 152 5.74 4.46 16.86
C THR A 152 5.39 3.33 15.90
N GLY A 153 6.36 2.44 15.60
CA GLY A 153 6.19 1.33 14.66
C GLY A 153 6.25 1.75 13.20
N THR A 154 6.79 2.94 12.93
CA THR A 154 6.95 3.52 11.60
C THR A 154 8.42 3.65 11.20
N THR A 155 8.70 3.76 9.91
CA THR A 155 10.00 4.22 9.38
C THR A 155 10.33 5.62 9.87
N THR A 156 9.30 6.44 10.02
CA THR A 156 9.38 7.84 10.44
C THR A 156 10.08 8.03 11.79
N GLU A 157 9.77 7.14 12.76
CA GLU A 157 10.42 7.16 14.09
C GLU A 157 11.94 6.93 13.98
N LEU A 158 12.34 5.98 13.12
CA LEU A 158 13.76 5.65 12.90
C LEU A 158 14.49 6.76 12.14
N ASN A 159 13.90 7.23 11.04
CA ASN A 159 14.47 8.29 10.22
C ASN A 159 14.63 9.61 11.00
N LEU A 160 13.66 9.93 11.89
CA LEU A 160 13.72 11.08 12.78
C LEU A 160 15.01 11.05 13.63
N ALA A 161 15.26 9.92 14.29
CA ALA A 161 16.45 9.76 15.12
C ALA A 161 17.75 9.90 14.33
N ASP A 162 17.80 9.28 13.14
CA ASP A 162 18.97 9.32 12.27
C ASP A 162 19.23 10.73 11.72
N TYR A 163 18.18 11.45 11.30
CA TYR A 163 18.29 12.81 10.78
C TYR A 163 18.85 13.79 11.81
N PHE A 164 18.29 13.79 13.03
CA PHE A 164 18.74 14.67 14.10
C PHE A 164 20.16 14.35 14.53
N LYS A 165 20.50 13.07 14.68
CA LYS A 165 21.86 12.61 14.98
C LYS A 165 22.87 13.05 13.92
N THR A 166 22.57 12.85 12.64
CA THR A 166 23.45 13.18 11.51
C THR A 166 23.75 14.67 11.42
N ASN A 167 22.74 15.50 11.77
CA ASN A 167 22.88 16.95 11.73
C ASN A 167 23.31 17.57 13.08
N ASN A 168 23.70 16.74 14.07
CA ASN A 168 24.07 17.17 15.43
C ASN A 168 22.99 18.01 16.12
N LEU A 169 21.73 17.72 15.86
CA LEU A 169 20.56 18.36 16.48
C LEU A 169 20.06 17.51 17.67
N GLN A 170 19.45 18.17 18.65
CA GLN A 170 18.75 17.52 19.74
C GLN A 170 17.25 17.66 19.54
N TYR A 171 16.45 16.71 20.02
CA TYR A 171 15.00 16.80 20.03
C TYR A 171 14.41 16.03 21.23
N ASN A 172 13.16 16.33 21.55
CA ASN A 172 12.40 15.63 22.59
C ASN A 172 11.30 14.81 21.89
N PRO A 173 11.43 13.48 21.78
CA PRO A 173 10.41 12.67 21.12
C PRO A 173 9.13 12.59 21.95
N VAL A 174 7.99 12.86 21.34
CA VAL A 174 6.65 12.67 21.91
C VAL A 174 5.95 11.59 21.09
N VAL A 175 6.00 10.36 21.60
CA VAL A 175 5.66 9.15 20.87
C VAL A 175 4.25 8.69 21.19
N PHE A 176 3.48 8.32 20.17
CA PHE A 176 2.13 7.78 20.29
C PHE A 176 1.97 6.51 19.47
N GLU A 177 1.04 5.67 19.86
CA GLU A 177 0.71 4.45 19.10
C GLU A 177 -0.39 4.71 18.09
N LYS A 178 -1.39 5.51 18.43
CA LYS A 178 -2.56 5.78 17.59
C LYS A 178 -2.41 7.10 16.85
N LEU A 179 -2.83 7.10 15.58
CA LEU A 179 -2.76 8.27 14.70
C LEU A 179 -3.57 9.45 15.24
N GLU A 180 -4.78 9.19 15.74
CA GLU A 180 -5.66 10.21 16.32
C GLU A 180 -5.05 10.86 17.56
N GLU A 181 -4.29 10.13 18.38
CA GLU A 181 -3.61 10.67 19.55
C GLU A 181 -2.46 11.61 19.17
N VAL A 182 -1.68 11.24 18.13
CA VAL A 182 -0.62 12.12 17.57
C VAL A 182 -1.21 13.42 17.09
N ASN A 183 -2.30 13.35 16.30
CA ASN A 183 -2.98 14.52 15.75
C ASN A 183 -3.51 15.43 16.86
N ALA A 184 -4.22 14.88 17.84
CA ALA A 184 -4.77 15.62 18.95
C ALA A 184 -3.67 16.28 19.81
N ALA A 185 -2.56 15.58 20.04
CA ALA A 185 -1.43 16.10 20.80
C ALA A 185 -0.74 17.27 20.09
N TYR A 186 -0.53 17.15 18.78
CA TYR A 186 0.05 18.23 17.97
C TYR A 186 -0.91 19.43 17.89
N ASP A 187 -2.19 19.23 17.62
CA ASP A 187 -3.19 20.30 17.54
C ASP A 187 -3.31 21.07 18.86
N ALA A 188 -3.28 20.35 19.99
CA ALA A 188 -3.29 20.91 21.35
C ALA A 188 -1.98 21.61 21.78
N GLY A 189 -0.93 21.59 20.95
CA GLY A 189 0.35 22.26 21.26
C GLY A 189 1.29 21.48 22.18
N ARG A 190 1.08 20.17 22.37
CA ARG A 190 2.00 19.33 23.15
C ARG A 190 3.34 19.09 22.46
N CYS A 191 3.38 19.26 21.13
CA CYS A 191 4.57 19.17 20.30
C CYS A 191 4.71 20.45 19.47
N ASP A 192 5.95 20.85 19.22
CA ASP A 192 6.30 21.96 18.34
C ASP A 192 6.23 21.52 16.87
N VAL A 193 6.58 20.26 16.62
CA VAL A 193 6.76 19.67 15.30
C VAL A 193 5.97 18.37 15.20
N TYR A 194 5.39 18.12 14.02
CA TYR A 194 4.86 16.81 13.65
C TYR A 194 5.65 16.26 12.46
N THR A 195 6.09 14.99 12.53
CA THR A 195 6.79 14.34 11.43
C THR A 195 6.12 13.04 11.03
N THR A 196 5.92 12.86 9.74
CA THR A 196 5.48 11.65 9.04
C THR A 196 5.76 11.81 7.54
N ASP A 197 5.28 10.87 6.72
CA ASP A 197 5.27 10.98 5.27
C ASP A 197 4.66 12.32 4.85
N GLN A 198 5.22 12.96 3.83
CA GLN A 198 4.80 14.29 3.40
C GLN A 198 3.32 14.31 2.98
N SER A 199 2.88 13.29 2.24
CA SER A 199 1.46 13.14 1.89
C SER A 199 0.56 13.01 3.13
N GLY A 200 1.03 12.33 4.16
CA GLY A 200 0.37 12.24 5.46
C GLY A 200 0.28 13.60 6.16
N LEU A 201 1.33 14.43 6.11
CA LEU A 201 1.30 15.79 6.68
C LEU A 201 0.25 16.67 5.98
N TYR A 202 0.14 16.58 4.64
CA TYR A 202 -0.93 17.29 3.91
C TYR A 202 -2.32 16.84 4.37
N SER A 203 -2.51 15.52 4.51
CA SER A 203 -3.76 14.93 4.97
C SER A 203 -4.12 15.40 6.38
N LEU A 204 -3.19 15.29 7.32
CA LEU A 204 -3.39 15.62 8.72
C LEU A 204 -3.61 17.12 8.94
N ARG A 205 -2.92 17.97 8.18
CA ARG A 205 -3.12 19.43 8.25
C ARG A 205 -4.59 19.83 8.03
N LEU A 206 -5.30 19.14 7.14
CA LEU A 206 -6.72 19.43 6.90
C LEU A 206 -7.62 19.12 8.11
N THR A 207 -7.18 18.30 9.05
CA THR A 207 -7.94 17.91 10.23
C THR A 207 -7.66 18.77 11.47
N LEU A 208 -6.65 19.65 11.40
CA LEU A 208 -6.28 20.53 12.50
C LEU A 208 -7.33 21.62 12.71
N SER A 209 -7.45 22.13 13.93
CA SER A 209 -8.37 23.20 14.29
C SER A 209 -8.11 24.50 13.52
N LYS A 210 -6.86 24.75 13.12
CA LYS A 210 -6.41 25.93 12.34
C LYS A 210 -5.42 25.52 11.27
N PRO A 211 -5.86 24.88 10.16
CA PRO A 211 -4.96 24.36 9.12
C PRO A 211 -4.00 25.40 8.55
N ASP A 212 -4.49 26.64 8.39
CA ASP A 212 -3.73 27.73 7.78
C ASP A 212 -2.60 28.29 8.67
N ASP A 213 -2.62 28.01 9.97
CA ASP A 213 -1.57 28.40 10.90
C ASP A 213 -0.35 27.47 10.83
N HIS A 214 -0.40 26.43 10.00
CA HIS A 214 0.64 25.40 9.86
C HIS A 214 1.28 25.42 8.49
N MET A 215 2.54 25.01 8.43
CA MET A 215 3.32 24.84 7.20
C MET A 215 4.11 23.53 7.25
N ILE A 216 4.33 22.95 6.09
CA ILE A 216 5.25 21.83 5.90
C ILE A 216 6.58 22.41 5.46
N LEU A 217 7.66 22.00 6.13
CA LEU A 217 9.01 22.45 5.81
C LEU A 217 9.48 21.81 4.49
N PRO A 218 10.45 22.44 3.77
CA PRO A 218 10.84 22.00 2.44
C PRO A 218 11.64 20.70 2.40
N GLU A 219 12.24 20.29 3.53
CA GLU A 219 13.11 19.13 3.55
C GLU A 219 12.32 17.83 3.46
N ILE A 220 12.83 16.93 2.61
CA ILE A 220 12.44 15.51 2.52
C ILE A 220 13.63 14.72 3.03
N ILE A 221 13.47 14.03 4.17
CA ILE A 221 14.59 13.41 4.88
C ILE A 221 14.73 11.90 4.65
N SER A 222 13.80 11.29 3.90
CA SER A 222 13.83 9.86 3.59
C SER A 222 13.24 9.55 2.23
N LYS A 223 13.36 8.29 1.83
CA LYS A 223 12.63 7.69 0.72
C LYS A 223 11.58 6.76 1.30
N GLU A 224 10.32 7.00 0.97
CA GLU A 224 9.20 6.19 1.42
C GLU A 224 8.47 5.61 0.19
N PRO A 225 8.97 4.49 -0.37
CA PRO A 225 8.28 3.77 -1.44
C PRO A 225 7.10 3.00 -0.82
N LEU A 226 5.90 3.55 -0.93
CA LEU A 226 4.69 2.95 -0.39
C LEU A 226 4.08 1.95 -1.38
N GLY A 227 3.52 0.89 -0.87
CA GLY A 227 2.83 -0.09 -1.70
C GLY A 227 1.98 -1.07 -0.90
N PRO A 228 1.07 -1.77 -1.60
CA PRO A 228 0.36 -2.89 -0.99
C PRO A 228 1.36 -3.98 -0.62
N ALA A 229 1.11 -4.66 0.50
CA ALA A 229 1.92 -5.77 0.95
C ALA A 229 1.08 -7.05 1.09
N VAL A 230 1.67 -8.18 0.73
CA VAL A 230 1.11 -9.52 0.88
C VAL A 230 2.13 -10.43 1.58
N ARG A 231 1.69 -11.57 2.11
CA ARG A 231 2.59 -12.59 2.67
C ARG A 231 3.47 -13.17 1.58
N GLN A 232 4.71 -13.50 1.91
CA GLN A 232 5.59 -14.29 1.03
C GLN A 232 5.10 -15.75 0.94
N GLY A 233 5.50 -16.44 -0.13
CA GLY A 233 5.18 -17.86 -0.36
C GLY A 233 3.86 -18.10 -1.08
N ASP A 234 3.17 -17.05 -1.53
CA ASP A 234 1.99 -17.13 -2.39
C ASP A 234 2.21 -16.23 -3.61
N ASP A 235 2.90 -16.77 -4.59
CA ASP A 235 3.29 -16.04 -5.80
C ASP A 235 2.06 -15.65 -6.63
N GLN A 236 1.02 -16.49 -6.68
CA GLN A 236 -0.20 -16.17 -7.42
C GLN A 236 -0.92 -14.95 -6.85
N TRP A 237 -1.08 -14.88 -5.53
CA TRP A 237 -1.72 -13.73 -4.91
C TRP A 237 -0.88 -12.45 -5.06
N TYR A 238 0.45 -12.61 -4.93
CA TYR A 238 1.39 -11.53 -5.18
C TYR A 238 1.31 -11.00 -6.62
N ASP A 239 1.24 -11.88 -7.61
CA ASP A 239 1.08 -11.51 -9.02
C ASP A 239 -0.23 -10.79 -9.27
N ILE A 240 -1.35 -11.28 -8.70
CA ILE A 240 -2.65 -10.59 -8.82
C ILE A 240 -2.57 -9.17 -8.28
N VAL A 241 -2.08 -8.98 -7.06
CA VAL A 241 -1.97 -7.65 -6.44
C VAL A 241 -1.03 -6.74 -7.25
N SER A 242 0.06 -7.29 -7.79
CA SER A 242 1.02 -6.56 -8.62
C SER A 242 0.41 -6.15 -9.95
N TRP A 243 -0.23 -7.07 -10.66
CA TRP A 243 -0.83 -6.79 -11.96
C TRP A 243 -2.06 -5.89 -11.86
N VAL A 244 -2.77 -5.85 -10.74
CA VAL A 244 -3.81 -4.83 -10.48
C VAL A 244 -3.23 -3.42 -10.58
N HIS A 245 -2.07 -3.15 -9.95
CA HIS A 245 -1.41 -1.86 -10.07
C HIS A 245 -0.94 -1.58 -11.50
N TYR A 246 -0.27 -2.56 -12.12
CA TYR A 246 0.21 -2.39 -13.49
C TYR A 246 -0.93 -2.17 -14.49
N ALA A 247 -2.11 -2.76 -14.24
CA ALA A 247 -3.30 -2.47 -15.05
C ALA A 247 -3.77 -1.02 -14.91
N LEU A 248 -3.74 -0.46 -13.70
CA LEU A 248 -4.07 0.96 -13.50
C LEU A 248 -3.09 1.89 -14.25
N ILE A 249 -1.79 1.60 -14.19
CA ILE A 249 -0.75 2.35 -14.89
C ILE A 249 -0.90 2.21 -16.42
N GLN A 250 -1.05 0.97 -16.91
CA GLN A 250 -1.17 0.69 -18.35
C GLN A 250 -2.42 1.33 -18.94
N ALA A 251 -3.54 1.34 -18.20
CA ALA A 251 -4.75 2.03 -18.61
C ALA A 251 -4.52 3.55 -18.76
N GLU A 252 -3.79 4.19 -17.83
CA GLU A 252 -3.45 5.61 -17.96
C GLU A 252 -2.55 5.86 -19.19
N GLU A 253 -1.57 4.98 -19.46
CA GLU A 253 -0.69 5.08 -20.62
C GLU A 253 -1.47 5.00 -21.94
N PHE A 254 -2.47 4.12 -22.01
CA PHE A 254 -3.33 3.94 -23.19
C PHE A 254 -4.49 4.93 -23.29
N GLY A 255 -4.67 5.80 -22.28
CA GLY A 255 -5.83 6.70 -22.23
C GLY A 255 -7.15 5.98 -21.99
N VAL A 256 -7.10 4.76 -21.43
CA VAL A 256 -8.29 4.01 -21.00
C VAL A 256 -8.73 4.56 -19.65
N THR A 257 -9.98 5.00 -19.55
CA THR A 257 -10.57 5.62 -18.36
C THR A 257 -11.82 4.88 -17.92
N GLN A 258 -12.30 5.20 -16.72
CA GLN A 258 -13.57 4.67 -16.23
C GLN A 258 -14.73 4.94 -17.22
N ALA A 259 -14.72 6.12 -17.85
CA ALA A 259 -15.78 6.55 -18.75
C ALA A 259 -15.73 5.86 -20.13
N ASN A 260 -14.53 5.51 -20.63
CA ASN A 260 -14.38 5.03 -22.02
C ASN A 260 -13.97 3.55 -22.15
N VAL A 261 -13.75 2.81 -21.08
CA VAL A 261 -13.21 1.44 -21.12
C VAL A 261 -14.02 0.51 -22.02
N GLU A 262 -15.34 0.63 -22.06
CA GLU A 262 -16.20 -0.20 -22.93
C GLU A 262 -16.04 0.14 -24.42
N GLU A 263 -15.86 1.42 -24.75
CA GLU A 263 -15.56 1.86 -26.10
C GLU A 263 -14.17 1.40 -26.54
N MET A 264 -13.20 1.48 -25.64
CA MET A 264 -11.80 1.11 -25.90
C MET A 264 -11.61 -0.39 -26.18
N LYS A 265 -12.56 -1.26 -25.87
CA LYS A 265 -12.60 -2.66 -26.34
C LYS A 265 -12.62 -2.76 -27.88
N LYS A 266 -13.05 -1.72 -28.57
CA LYS A 266 -13.09 -1.63 -30.04
C LYS A 266 -11.89 -0.89 -30.62
N SER A 267 -10.90 -0.56 -29.81
CA SER A 267 -9.68 0.14 -30.25
C SER A 267 -9.00 -0.63 -31.37
N PRO A 268 -8.51 0.03 -32.44
CA PRO A 268 -7.70 -0.63 -33.46
C PRO A 268 -6.28 -0.96 -32.97
N ASN A 269 -5.88 -0.49 -31.79
CA ASN A 269 -4.56 -0.76 -31.22
C ASN A 269 -4.54 -2.18 -30.59
N PRO A 270 -3.70 -3.10 -31.12
CA PRO A 270 -3.64 -4.47 -30.62
C PRO A 270 -3.17 -4.58 -29.17
N ASP A 271 -2.33 -3.65 -28.68
CA ASP A 271 -1.89 -3.66 -27.28
C ASP A 271 -3.06 -3.32 -26.33
N VAL A 272 -3.96 -2.40 -26.74
CA VAL A 272 -5.18 -2.10 -25.99
C VAL A 272 -6.16 -3.28 -26.01
N GLN A 273 -6.34 -3.94 -27.16
CA GLN A 273 -7.19 -5.12 -27.28
C GLN A 273 -6.70 -6.25 -26.38
N ARG A 274 -5.40 -6.52 -26.39
CA ARG A 274 -4.77 -7.52 -25.52
C ARG A 274 -4.94 -7.18 -24.06
N PHE A 275 -4.61 -5.94 -23.67
CA PHE A 275 -4.77 -5.45 -22.31
C PHE A 275 -6.20 -5.59 -21.78
N LEU A 276 -7.20 -5.31 -22.61
CA LEU A 276 -8.62 -5.42 -22.26
C LEU A 276 -9.18 -6.85 -22.41
N GLY A 277 -8.35 -7.82 -22.79
CA GLY A 277 -8.74 -9.23 -22.88
C GLY A 277 -9.74 -9.57 -23.97
N VAL A 278 -9.84 -8.74 -25.04
CA VAL A 278 -10.83 -8.93 -26.13
C VAL A 278 -10.33 -9.82 -27.28
N GLU A 279 -9.06 -10.22 -27.26
CA GLU A 279 -8.54 -11.22 -28.21
C GLU A 279 -9.13 -12.60 -27.90
N ALA A 280 -9.58 -13.32 -28.93
CA ALA A 280 -10.30 -14.59 -28.79
C ALA A 280 -9.51 -15.66 -28.00
N ASP A 281 -8.19 -15.69 -28.14
CA ASP A 281 -7.29 -16.64 -27.50
C ASP A 281 -6.55 -16.06 -26.29
N SER A 282 -7.04 -14.95 -25.72
CA SER A 282 -6.42 -14.32 -24.57
C SER A 282 -6.39 -15.27 -23.36
N LYS A 283 -5.21 -15.43 -22.75
CA LYS A 283 -5.01 -16.19 -21.53
C LYS A 283 -4.57 -15.31 -20.33
N ILE A 284 -4.40 -14.03 -20.56
CA ILE A 284 -3.80 -13.10 -19.58
C ILE A 284 -4.54 -13.14 -18.24
N GLY A 285 -5.87 -13.22 -18.24
CA GLY A 285 -6.64 -13.37 -17.01
C GLY A 285 -6.55 -14.77 -16.43
N THR A 286 -6.68 -15.81 -17.26
CA THR A 286 -6.67 -17.21 -16.81
C THR A 286 -5.33 -17.64 -16.25
N ASP A 287 -4.22 -17.11 -16.75
CA ASP A 287 -2.88 -17.36 -16.23
C ASP A 287 -2.69 -16.76 -14.82
N LEU A 288 -3.42 -15.69 -14.49
CA LEU A 288 -3.53 -15.13 -13.13
C LEU A 288 -4.57 -15.89 -12.25
N GLY A 289 -5.31 -16.83 -12.81
CA GLY A 289 -6.45 -17.47 -12.13
C GLY A 289 -7.71 -16.59 -12.07
N LEU A 290 -7.80 -15.57 -12.93
CA LEU A 290 -8.91 -14.61 -13.05
C LEU A 290 -9.66 -14.79 -14.38
N THR A 291 -10.69 -13.99 -14.62
CA THR A 291 -11.32 -13.90 -15.93
C THR A 291 -10.52 -12.99 -16.86
N ASN A 292 -10.64 -13.15 -18.17
CA ASN A 292 -9.95 -12.25 -19.12
C ASN A 292 -10.44 -10.79 -19.04
N GLU A 293 -11.59 -10.54 -18.43
CA GLU A 293 -12.14 -9.20 -18.22
C GLU A 293 -11.59 -8.51 -16.96
N TRP A 294 -10.64 -9.12 -16.25
CA TRP A 294 -10.12 -8.59 -14.99
C TRP A 294 -9.68 -7.11 -15.08
N ALA A 295 -8.95 -6.73 -16.13
CA ALA A 295 -8.49 -5.35 -16.34
C ALA A 295 -9.68 -4.41 -16.63
N VAL A 296 -10.64 -4.84 -17.45
CA VAL A 296 -11.87 -4.09 -17.70
C VAL A 296 -12.65 -3.86 -16.40
N ASN A 297 -12.78 -4.89 -15.57
CA ASN A 297 -13.49 -4.82 -14.29
C ASN A 297 -12.83 -3.82 -13.34
N ILE A 298 -11.49 -3.81 -13.27
CA ILE A 298 -10.73 -2.82 -12.48
C ILE A 298 -11.06 -1.40 -12.97
N ILE A 299 -10.89 -1.14 -14.26
CA ILE A 299 -11.03 0.22 -14.78
C ILE A 299 -12.48 0.72 -14.71
N LYS A 300 -13.47 -0.14 -14.91
CA LYS A 300 -14.89 0.19 -14.68
C LYS A 300 -15.17 0.56 -13.23
N ALA A 301 -14.52 -0.13 -12.30
CA ALA A 301 -14.76 0.07 -10.87
C ALA A 301 -14.09 1.33 -10.33
N VAL A 302 -12.81 1.55 -10.66
CA VAL A 302 -12.00 2.60 -10.02
C VAL A 302 -11.32 3.56 -11.00
N GLY A 303 -11.42 3.35 -12.31
CA GLY A 303 -10.68 4.13 -13.30
C GLY A 303 -9.21 3.72 -13.39
N ASN A 304 -8.41 4.50 -14.12
CA ASN A 304 -6.97 4.31 -14.23
C ASN A 304 -6.21 4.96 -13.05
N TYR A 305 -4.88 4.81 -13.03
CA TYR A 305 -4.05 5.34 -11.93
C TYR A 305 -4.18 6.86 -11.77
N GLY A 306 -4.23 7.62 -12.88
CA GLY A 306 -4.43 9.08 -12.87
C GLY A 306 -5.76 9.46 -12.22
N GLU A 307 -6.84 8.77 -12.58
CA GLU A 307 -8.17 9.02 -12.00
C GLU A 307 -8.21 8.68 -10.52
N VAL A 308 -7.59 7.56 -10.10
CA VAL A 308 -7.47 7.17 -8.69
C VAL A 308 -6.64 8.19 -7.90
N PHE A 309 -5.51 8.63 -8.46
CA PHE A 309 -4.67 9.64 -7.85
C PHE A 309 -5.40 10.98 -7.69
N ASP A 310 -5.96 11.50 -8.79
CA ASP A 310 -6.54 12.86 -8.81
C ASP A 310 -7.72 13.02 -7.87
N ARG A 311 -8.65 12.04 -7.83
CA ARG A 311 -9.83 12.16 -6.96
C ARG A 311 -9.51 12.01 -5.47
N ASN A 312 -8.45 11.27 -5.11
CA ASN A 312 -8.15 10.98 -3.71
C ASN A 312 -7.10 11.92 -3.11
N ILE A 313 -6.03 12.22 -3.83
CA ILE A 313 -4.88 12.98 -3.32
C ILE A 313 -4.40 14.10 -4.25
N GLY A 314 -4.77 14.03 -5.54
CA GLY A 314 -4.36 14.98 -6.56
C GLY A 314 -5.24 16.22 -6.65
N ALA A 315 -5.28 16.80 -7.85
CA ALA A 315 -5.95 18.07 -8.14
C ALA A 315 -7.46 18.07 -7.84
N GLY A 316 -8.11 16.91 -7.96
CA GLY A 316 -9.54 16.71 -7.66
C GLY A 316 -9.86 16.57 -6.16
N SER A 317 -8.84 16.47 -5.29
CA SER A 317 -8.99 16.30 -3.85
C SER A 317 -8.69 17.59 -3.08
N PRO A 318 -9.09 17.69 -1.80
CA PRO A 318 -8.69 18.78 -0.93
C PRO A 318 -7.16 18.85 -0.68
N LEU A 319 -6.44 17.74 -0.86
CA LEU A 319 -4.99 17.67 -0.64
C LEU A 319 -4.19 18.38 -1.72
N LYS A 320 -4.66 18.34 -2.97
CA LYS A 320 -4.04 18.97 -4.15
C LYS A 320 -2.55 18.68 -4.30
N ILE A 321 -2.15 17.44 -3.99
CA ILE A 321 -0.77 17.00 -4.12
C ILE A 321 -0.44 16.81 -5.60
N GLU A 322 0.68 17.40 -6.04
CA GLU A 322 1.18 17.20 -7.40
C GLU A 322 1.71 15.78 -7.59
N ARG A 323 1.61 15.27 -8.82
CA ARG A 323 2.06 13.90 -9.17
C ARG A 323 3.54 13.68 -8.88
N GLY A 324 4.42 14.61 -9.24
CA GLY A 324 5.87 14.46 -9.06
C GLY A 324 6.38 13.10 -9.56
N LEU A 325 7.10 12.37 -8.70
CA LEU A 325 7.56 11.00 -9.01
C LEU A 325 6.42 10.02 -9.30
N ASN A 326 5.22 10.31 -8.86
CA ASN A 326 4.03 9.49 -9.10
C ASN A 326 3.39 9.71 -10.48
N ALA A 327 3.94 10.57 -11.32
CA ALA A 327 3.58 10.67 -12.73
C ALA A 327 4.10 9.45 -13.50
N LEU A 328 3.49 9.17 -14.67
CA LEU A 328 3.99 8.13 -15.57
C LEU A 328 5.43 8.42 -16.02
N TRP A 329 6.19 7.37 -16.30
CA TRP A 329 7.57 7.45 -16.77
C TRP A 329 7.76 8.36 -17.99
N ASN A 330 6.79 8.39 -18.91
CA ASN A 330 6.79 9.24 -20.10
C ASN A 330 6.23 10.66 -19.86
N LYS A 331 5.86 10.98 -18.61
CA LYS A 331 5.36 12.30 -18.17
C LYS A 331 6.21 12.88 -17.03
N GLY A 332 7.48 12.45 -16.92
CA GLY A 332 8.44 12.97 -15.96
C GLY A 332 8.42 12.34 -14.57
N GLY A 333 7.63 11.29 -14.36
CA GLY A 333 7.63 10.50 -13.15
C GLY A 333 8.37 9.17 -13.30
N ILE A 334 8.08 8.22 -12.41
CA ILE A 334 8.69 6.88 -12.40
C ILE A 334 7.66 5.75 -12.28
N GLN A 335 6.37 6.05 -12.42
CA GLN A 335 5.36 4.99 -12.52
C GLN A 335 5.49 4.31 -13.89
N TYR A 336 5.77 3.00 -13.86
CA TYR A 336 6.13 2.21 -15.02
C TYR A 336 5.50 0.82 -14.91
N ALA A 337 4.74 0.41 -15.93
CA ALA A 337 4.15 -0.93 -16.00
C ALA A 337 4.93 -1.83 -16.98
N PRO A 338 5.17 -3.10 -16.63
CA PRO A 338 5.61 -4.09 -17.61
C PRO A 338 4.55 -4.28 -18.70
N PRO A 339 4.95 -4.60 -19.95
CA PRO A 339 3.98 -4.80 -21.01
C PRO A 339 3.09 -6.03 -20.76
N VAL A 340 1.81 -5.91 -21.04
CA VAL A 340 0.83 -7.00 -20.98
C VAL A 340 0.94 -7.81 -22.29
N ARG A 341 1.66 -8.94 -22.27
CA ARG A 341 1.90 -9.79 -23.44
C ARG A 341 1.86 -11.28 -23.10
#